data_6c1b7d126dab5ee9a2be2a0bfd9683b8
#
_entry.id   6c1b7d126dab5ee9a2be2a0bfd9683b8
#
_cell.length_a   1.000
_cell.length_b   1.000
_cell.length_c   1.000
_cell.angle_alpha   90.00
_cell.angle_beta   90.00
_cell.angle_gamma   90.00
#
_symmetry.space_group_name_H-M   'P 1'
#
loop_
_entity.id
_entity.type
_entity.pdbx_description
1 polymer ?
#
loop_
_entity_poly.entity_id
_entity_poly.type
_entity_poly.pdbx_seq_one_letter_code
_entity_poly.pdbx_strand_id
1 'polypeptide(L)'
;MGDSLLAKALAAKRESKHIEFKEALDIASKQDWCEIVKDVVALANSGGGVILFGVNSQGVATSTDLALLRDVDPATIADRIQPYTGTQLADLEVTEVEKSGHKLLAWLVGAASMPMVFGKPGTYPVEGGKQNTAFGRGTVYFRHGAKSEPGTTEDIARALERKLESIRKEWLRGVRKVVQAPAGSRVALLPPDIRQSDAPDATPIRLTDDPAAPAYRIVDPDSTHPFRQKELIAEVRSQLPESIEFNSFDVVAVRHVYAIDNRREFAHKPRFGSRQYSPAFVNWLLNQVQRDPGFFLKARAKYKEG
;
A
#
# COMPACT_ATOMS: atom_id res chain seq x y z
N MET A 1 14.09 -8.52 11.16
CA MET A 1 14.27 -9.87 10.54
C MET A 1 15.32 -9.84 9.44
N GLY A 2 15.43 -8.77 8.66
CA GLY A 2 16.38 -8.57 7.58
C GLY A 2 17.85 -8.66 8.00
N ASP A 3 18.27 -7.95 9.04
CA ASP A 3 19.67 -7.90 9.48
C ASP A 3 20.25 -9.27 9.85
N SER A 4 19.47 -10.12 10.51
CA SER A 4 19.91 -11.49 10.88
C SER A 4 20.05 -12.40 9.65
N LEU A 5 19.19 -12.24 8.64
CA LEU A 5 19.24 -13.03 7.41
C LEU A 5 20.37 -12.56 6.49
N LEU A 6 20.56 -11.24 6.41
CA LEU A 6 21.68 -10.64 5.67
C LEU A 6 23.04 -11.08 6.22
N ALA A 7 23.21 -11.05 7.55
CA ALA A 7 24.43 -11.54 8.21
C ALA A 7 24.68 -13.03 7.91
N LYS A 8 23.63 -13.85 7.88
CA LYS A 8 23.74 -15.27 7.49
C LYS A 8 24.11 -15.42 6.02
N ALA A 9 23.56 -14.59 5.13
CA ALA A 9 23.88 -14.63 3.70
C ALA A 9 25.36 -14.25 3.45
N LEU A 10 25.86 -13.23 4.13
CA LEU A 10 27.26 -12.83 4.05
C LEU A 10 28.22 -13.91 4.56
N ALA A 11 27.86 -14.65 5.60
CA ALA A 11 28.66 -15.76 6.13
C ALA A 11 28.51 -17.06 5.33
N ALA A 12 27.50 -17.17 4.47
CA ALA A 12 27.21 -18.40 3.76
C ALA A 12 28.28 -18.72 2.71
N LYS A 13 28.60 -20.03 2.59
CA LYS A 13 29.51 -20.60 1.60
C LYS A 13 28.78 -21.32 0.47
N ARG A 14 27.46 -21.41 0.52
CA ARG A 14 26.59 -22.04 -0.46
C ARG A 14 25.19 -21.45 -0.39
N GLU A 15 24.48 -21.54 -1.46
CA GLU A 15 23.06 -21.18 -1.55
C GLU A 15 22.19 -22.04 -0.64
N SER A 16 20.99 -21.55 -0.35
CA SER A 16 20.01 -22.26 0.46
C SER A 16 18.60 -21.84 0.08
N LYS A 17 17.62 -22.33 0.81
CA LYS A 17 16.22 -21.94 0.63
C LYS A 17 15.97 -20.40 0.66
N HIS A 18 16.79 -19.67 1.43
CA HIS A 18 16.61 -18.23 1.65
C HIS A 18 17.81 -17.40 1.18
N ILE A 19 18.79 -18.01 0.56
CA ILE A 19 20.02 -17.35 0.10
C ILE A 19 20.30 -17.78 -1.33
N GLU A 20 20.42 -16.80 -2.23
CA GLU A 20 20.79 -16.96 -3.63
C GLU A 20 22.05 -16.17 -3.91
N PHE A 21 22.95 -16.69 -4.74
CA PHE A 21 24.17 -16.02 -5.18
C PHE A 21 24.09 -15.74 -6.69
N LYS A 22 24.52 -14.56 -7.09
CA LYS A 22 24.66 -14.16 -8.50
C LYS A 22 25.98 -13.40 -8.66
N GLU A 23 26.76 -13.72 -9.67
CA GLU A 23 27.97 -12.94 -9.96
C GLU A 23 27.60 -11.57 -10.53
N ALA A 24 26.65 -11.55 -11.47
CA ALA A 24 26.18 -10.35 -12.14
C ALA A 24 24.69 -10.47 -12.50
N LEU A 25 24.11 -9.38 -12.95
CA LEU A 25 22.84 -9.31 -13.65
C LEU A 25 22.98 -8.29 -14.78
N ASP A 26 22.82 -8.72 -16.00
CA ASP A 26 22.73 -7.79 -17.13
C ASP A 26 21.30 -7.20 -17.19
N ILE A 27 21.18 -5.94 -16.80
CA ILE A 27 19.91 -5.21 -16.77
C ILE A 27 19.30 -4.99 -18.17
N ALA A 28 20.08 -5.13 -19.24
CA ALA A 28 19.59 -5.09 -20.62
C ALA A 28 19.13 -6.47 -21.13
N SER A 29 19.56 -7.55 -20.49
CA SER A 29 19.26 -8.92 -20.87
C SER A 29 17.85 -9.34 -20.44
N LYS A 30 16.99 -9.67 -21.41
CA LYS A 30 15.66 -10.26 -21.13
C LYS A 30 15.77 -11.63 -20.46
N GLN A 31 16.80 -12.40 -20.79
CA GLN A 31 17.09 -13.70 -20.17
C GLN A 31 17.34 -13.52 -18.68
N ASP A 32 18.28 -12.65 -18.31
CA ASP A 32 18.64 -12.42 -16.92
C ASP A 32 17.45 -11.92 -16.11
N TRP A 33 16.65 -11.02 -16.69
CA TRP A 33 15.41 -10.58 -16.05
C TRP A 33 14.40 -11.71 -15.83
N CYS A 34 14.19 -12.59 -16.80
CA CYS A 34 13.28 -13.72 -16.61
C CYS A 34 13.78 -14.67 -15.51
N GLU A 35 15.07 -14.98 -15.49
CA GLU A 35 15.64 -15.86 -14.48
C GLU A 35 15.61 -15.22 -13.08
N ILE A 36 15.98 -13.95 -12.94
CA ILE A 36 15.96 -13.28 -11.65
C ILE A 36 14.52 -13.05 -11.11
N VAL A 37 13.57 -12.75 -11.97
CA VAL A 37 12.14 -12.64 -11.60
C VAL A 37 11.64 -13.98 -11.04
N LYS A 38 12.01 -15.10 -11.66
CA LYS A 38 11.68 -16.44 -11.15
C LYS A 38 12.26 -16.66 -9.75
N ASP A 39 13.53 -16.31 -9.53
CA ASP A 39 14.21 -16.48 -8.25
C ASP A 39 13.60 -15.58 -7.16
N VAL A 40 13.31 -14.32 -7.46
CA VAL A 40 12.65 -13.39 -6.53
C VAL A 40 11.26 -13.91 -6.13
N VAL A 41 10.46 -14.34 -7.10
CA VAL A 41 9.11 -14.90 -6.81
C VAL A 41 9.20 -16.18 -6.00
N ALA A 42 10.15 -17.07 -6.31
CA ALA A 42 10.37 -18.30 -5.56
C ALA A 42 10.79 -18.03 -4.10
N LEU A 43 11.68 -17.04 -3.89
CA LEU A 43 12.07 -16.59 -2.55
C LEU A 43 10.87 -16.00 -1.79
N ALA A 44 10.12 -15.09 -2.40
CA ALA A 44 8.94 -14.47 -1.79
C ALA A 44 7.90 -15.53 -1.39
N ASN A 45 7.60 -16.48 -2.25
CA ASN A 45 6.68 -17.59 -1.98
C ASN A 45 7.19 -18.52 -0.87
N SER A 46 8.51 -18.65 -0.71
CA SER A 46 9.15 -19.51 0.28
C SER A 46 9.33 -18.86 1.67
N GLY A 47 8.85 -17.62 1.83
CA GLY A 47 8.94 -16.90 3.10
C GLY A 47 10.00 -15.82 3.14
N GLY A 48 10.47 -15.39 1.97
CA GLY A 48 11.48 -14.35 1.78
C GLY A 48 12.90 -14.89 1.73
N GLY A 49 13.84 -14.01 1.41
CA GLY A 49 15.25 -14.38 1.27
C GLY A 49 16.16 -13.22 0.91
N VAL A 50 17.40 -13.53 0.59
CA VAL A 50 18.43 -12.58 0.13
C VAL A 50 19.05 -13.09 -1.15
N ILE A 51 19.20 -12.22 -2.15
CA ILE A 51 20.04 -12.44 -3.33
C ILE A 51 21.27 -11.58 -3.17
N LEU A 52 22.46 -12.20 -3.15
CA LEU A 52 23.73 -11.49 -3.12
C LEU A 52 24.34 -11.46 -4.52
N PHE A 53 24.55 -10.27 -5.05
CA PHE A 53 25.26 -10.02 -6.31
C PHE A 53 26.74 -9.71 -6.05
N GLY A 54 27.61 -10.14 -6.97
CA GLY A 54 29.06 -10.11 -6.82
C GLY A 54 29.60 -11.32 -6.09
N VAL A 55 28.85 -12.43 -6.06
CA VAL A 55 29.21 -13.68 -5.36
C VAL A 55 29.03 -14.84 -6.33
N ASN A 56 30.05 -15.70 -6.43
CA ASN A 56 29.96 -16.91 -7.23
C ASN A 56 29.18 -18.05 -6.51
N SER A 57 28.90 -19.14 -7.21
CA SER A 57 28.17 -20.30 -6.69
C SER A 57 28.80 -20.97 -5.46
N GLN A 58 30.07 -20.69 -5.20
CA GLN A 58 30.81 -21.19 -4.03
C GLN A 58 30.77 -20.23 -2.83
N GLY A 59 30.02 -19.14 -2.94
CA GLY A 59 29.92 -18.13 -1.88
C GLY A 59 31.14 -17.22 -1.74
N VAL A 60 32.00 -17.18 -2.75
CA VAL A 60 33.20 -16.33 -2.80
C VAL A 60 32.85 -15.01 -3.49
N ALA A 61 33.22 -13.90 -2.86
CA ALA A 61 33.06 -12.58 -3.45
C ALA A 61 33.95 -12.43 -4.69
N THR A 62 33.40 -11.83 -5.73
CA THR A 62 34.08 -11.57 -7.01
C THR A 62 34.31 -10.08 -7.17
N SER A 63 35.23 -9.72 -8.09
CA SER A 63 35.49 -8.31 -8.46
C SER A 63 34.58 -7.83 -9.58
N THR A 64 33.36 -8.34 -9.66
CA THR A 64 32.38 -7.97 -10.67
C THR A 64 31.95 -6.53 -10.50
N ASP A 65 31.88 -5.78 -11.59
CA ASP A 65 31.32 -4.42 -11.57
C ASP A 65 29.78 -4.48 -11.44
N LEU A 66 29.28 -3.91 -10.37
CA LEU A 66 27.84 -3.84 -10.05
C LEU A 66 27.28 -2.42 -10.18
N ALA A 67 28.01 -1.47 -10.79
CA ALA A 67 27.60 -0.07 -10.85
C ALA A 67 26.21 0.10 -11.47
N LEU A 68 25.96 -0.52 -12.62
CA LEU A 68 24.67 -0.44 -13.30
C LEU A 68 23.52 -1.06 -12.47
N LEU A 69 23.80 -2.12 -11.75
CA LEU A 69 22.81 -2.79 -10.91
C LEU A 69 22.50 -2.01 -9.63
N ARG A 70 23.49 -1.27 -9.11
CA ARG A 70 23.34 -0.41 -7.92
C ARG A 70 22.39 0.75 -8.20
N ASP A 71 22.40 1.28 -9.41
CA ASP A 71 21.57 2.42 -9.82
C ASP A 71 20.12 2.01 -10.14
N VAL A 72 19.78 0.71 -10.08
CA VAL A 72 18.42 0.23 -10.32
C VAL A 72 17.55 0.52 -9.11
N ASP A 73 16.51 1.34 -9.31
CA ASP A 73 15.49 1.61 -8.30
C ASP A 73 14.73 0.31 -7.94
N PRO A 74 14.54 -0.01 -6.65
CA PRO A 74 13.69 -1.12 -6.20
C PRO A 74 12.28 -1.12 -6.83
N ALA A 75 11.71 0.05 -7.11
CA ALA A 75 10.45 0.19 -7.83
C ALA A 75 10.51 -0.41 -9.24
N THR A 76 11.64 -0.20 -9.95
CA THR A 76 11.85 -0.79 -11.27
C THR A 76 11.88 -2.31 -11.23
N ILE A 77 12.44 -2.91 -10.17
CA ILE A 77 12.45 -4.36 -9.97
C ILE A 77 11.01 -4.87 -9.75
N ALA A 78 10.23 -4.20 -8.90
CA ALA A 78 8.83 -4.53 -8.66
C ALA A 78 7.99 -4.42 -9.95
N ASP A 79 8.22 -3.37 -10.75
CA ASP A 79 7.56 -3.16 -12.05
C ASP A 79 7.92 -4.24 -13.09
N ARG A 80 9.08 -4.86 -12.99
CA ARG A 80 9.44 -6.02 -13.84
C ARG A 80 8.75 -7.30 -13.44
N ILE A 81 8.33 -7.44 -12.17
CA ILE A 81 7.65 -8.63 -11.63
C ILE A 81 6.14 -8.56 -11.88
N GLN A 82 5.54 -7.38 -11.67
CA GLN A 82 4.09 -7.17 -11.75
C GLN A 82 3.45 -7.63 -13.06
N PRO A 83 4.01 -7.39 -14.26
CA PRO A 83 3.42 -7.84 -15.53
C PRO A 83 3.29 -9.36 -15.65
N TYR A 84 4.13 -10.10 -14.95
CA TYR A 84 4.13 -11.56 -14.97
C TYR A 84 3.22 -12.18 -13.91
N THR A 85 3.08 -11.54 -12.75
CA THR A 85 2.37 -12.11 -11.60
C THR A 85 1.01 -11.46 -11.35
N GLY A 86 0.77 -10.26 -11.90
CA GLY A 86 -0.39 -9.43 -11.57
C GLY A 86 -0.38 -8.89 -10.13
N THR A 87 0.69 -9.15 -9.38
CA THR A 87 0.84 -8.77 -7.97
C THR A 87 2.08 -7.90 -7.80
N GLN A 88 1.94 -6.81 -7.06
CA GLN A 88 3.07 -5.97 -6.70
C GLN A 88 3.84 -6.61 -5.53
N LEU A 89 5.16 -6.72 -5.68
CA LEU A 89 6.05 -7.14 -4.59
C LEU A 89 6.18 -5.96 -3.60
N ALA A 90 5.60 -6.13 -2.43
CA ALA A 90 5.46 -5.02 -1.48
C ALA A 90 6.71 -4.76 -0.63
N ASP A 91 7.61 -5.75 -0.53
CA ASP A 91 8.72 -5.73 0.42
C ASP A 91 10.00 -6.20 -0.28
N LEU A 92 10.67 -5.26 -0.94
CA LEU A 92 11.96 -5.42 -1.59
C LEU A 92 12.88 -4.27 -1.19
N GLU A 93 14.00 -4.59 -0.59
CA GLU A 93 15.04 -3.63 -0.22
C GLU A 93 16.33 -3.95 -0.94
N VAL A 94 17.00 -2.92 -1.45
CA VAL A 94 18.31 -3.01 -2.09
C VAL A 94 19.33 -2.30 -1.22
N THR A 95 20.39 -2.98 -0.84
CA THR A 95 21.42 -2.42 0.06
C THR A 95 22.82 -2.84 -0.39
N GLU A 96 23.79 -1.92 -0.24
CA GLU A 96 25.20 -2.26 -0.40
C GLU A 96 25.73 -2.94 0.84
N VAL A 97 26.53 -3.97 0.65
CA VAL A 97 27.17 -4.73 1.71
C VAL A 97 28.60 -5.04 1.36
N GLU A 98 29.38 -5.46 2.34
CA GLU A 98 30.78 -5.84 2.14
C GLU A 98 31.02 -7.28 2.58
N LYS A 99 31.78 -8.04 1.77
CA LYS A 99 32.24 -9.38 2.10
C LYS A 99 33.68 -9.53 1.63
N SER A 100 34.59 -9.84 2.60
CA SER A 100 36.02 -10.06 2.31
C SER A 100 36.69 -8.90 1.55
N GLY A 101 36.35 -7.64 1.86
CA GLY A 101 36.91 -6.45 1.22
C GLY A 101 36.30 -6.10 -0.14
N HIS A 102 35.29 -6.85 -0.61
CA HIS A 102 34.57 -6.56 -1.86
C HIS A 102 33.22 -5.94 -1.57
N LYS A 103 32.86 -4.89 -2.33
CA LYS A 103 31.54 -4.29 -2.31
C LYS A 103 30.57 -5.17 -3.11
N LEU A 104 29.51 -5.58 -2.46
CA LEU A 104 28.46 -6.41 -3.02
C LEU A 104 27.13 -5.65 -2.99
N LEU A 105 26.14 -6.17 -3.70
CA LEU A 105 24.77 -5.70 -3.61
C LEU A 105 23.87 -6.81 -3.09
N ALA A 106 23.02 -6.49 -2.16
CA ALA A 106 22.04 -7.42 -1.60
C ALA A 106 20.61 -6.96 -1.93
N TRP A 107 19.80 -7.85 -2.48
CA TRP A 107 18.36 -7.69 -2.57
C TRP A 107 17.70 -8.50 -1.46
N LEU A 108 17.08 -7.80 -0.52
CA LEU A 108 16.30 -8.43 0.53
C LEU A 108 14.85 -8.55 0.05
N VAL A 109 14.41 -9.77 -0.13
CA VAL A 109 13.09 -10.12 -0.64
C VAL A 109 12.20 -10.51 0.52
N GLY A 110 11.14 -9.77 0.76
CA GLY A 110 10.14 -10.08 1.78
C GLY A 110 9.27 -11.28 1.40
N ALA A 111 8.59 -11.85 2.40
CA ALA A 111 7.66 -12.94 2.19
C ALA A 111 6.38 -12.45 1.47
N ALA A 112 5.97 -13.14 0.43
CA ALA A 112 4.65 -12.90 -0.17
C ALA A 112 3.54 -13.28 0.83
N SER A 113 2.52 -12.42 0.93
CA SER A 113 1.37 -12.68 1.81
C SER A 113 0.50 -13.86 1.35
N MET A 114 0.51 -14.12 0.05
CA MET A 114 -0.09 -15.28 -0.63
C MET A 114 0.87 -15.71 -1.75
N PRO A 115 0.89 -17.00 -2.12
CA PRO A 115 1.73 -17.45 -3.22
C PRO A 115 1.45 -16.70 -4.51
N MET A 116 2.49 -16.14 -5.10
CA MET A 116 2.44 -15.44 -6.39
C MET A 116 2.44 -16.45 -7.51
N VAL A 117 1.47 -16.35 -8.41
CA VAL A 117 1.29 -17.22 -9.58
C VAL A 117 1.73 -16.47 -10.83
N PHE A 118 2.49 -17.10 -11.71
CA PHE A 118 2.81 -16.51 -12.99
C PHE A 118 1.61 -16.51 -13.93
N GLY A 119 1.03 -15.35 -14.20
CA GLY A 119 -0.09 -15.15 -15.13
C GLY A 119 0.34 -15.11 -16.60
N LYS A 120 1.64 -14.85 -16.86
CA LYS A 120 2.25 -14.84 -18.20
C LYS A 120 3.57 -15.60 -18.18
N PRO A 121 3.97 -16.24 -19.31
CA PRO A 121 5.26 -16.91 -19.39
C PRO A 121 6.40 -15.92 -19.50
N GLY A 122 7.53 -16.23 -18.86
CA GLY A 122 8.81 -15.55 -19.06
C GLY A 122 9.62 -16.24 -20.13
N THR A 123 9.51 -15.78 -21.38
CA THR A 123 10.24 -16.31 -22.52
C THR A 123 11.27 -15.35 -23.05
N TYR A 124 12.40 -15.86 -23.48
CA TYR A 124 13.48 -15.11 -24.07
C TYR A 124 14.15 -15.86 -25.24
N PRO A 125 14.71 -15.15 -26.23
CA PRO A 125 15.41 -15.78 -27.34
C PRO A 125 16.76 -16.34 -26.88
N VAL A 126 17.12 -17.49 -27.46
CA VAL A 126 18.45 -18.10 -27.33
C VAL A 126 19.08 -18.29 -28.71
N GLU A 127 20.35 -18.63 -28.74
CA GLU A 127 21.08 -18.88 -30.01
C GLU A 127 20.34 -19.88 -30.90
N GLY A 128 20.37 -19.64 -32.21
CA GLY A 128 19.67 -20.49 -33.20
C GLY A 128 18.18 -20.18 -33.39
N GLY A 129 17.68 -19.00 -32.91
CA GLY A 129 16.29 -18.56 -33.13
C GLY A 129 15.24 -19.28 -32.30
N LYS A 130 15.66 -20.14 -31.38
CA LYS A 130 14.76 -20.82 -30.42
C LYS A 130 14.40 -19.88 -29.27
N GLN A 131 13.25 -20.15 -28.63
CA GLN A 131 12.86 -19.49 -27.40
C GLN A 131 13.03 -20.44 -26.21
N ASN A 132 13.59 -19.94 -25.13
CA ASN A 132 13.62 -20.59 -23.84
C ASN A 132 12.58 -20.00 -22.91
N THR A 133 12.10 -20.78 -21.93
CA THR A 133 11.05 -20.37 -20.98
C THR A 133 11.57 -20.57 -19.56
N ALA A 134 11.83 -19.47 -18.86
CA ALA A 134 12.24 -19.50 -17.45
C ALA A 134 11.10 -19.97 -16.54
N PHE A 135 9.87 -19.54 -16.84
CA PHE A 135 8.64 -19.92 -16.12
C PHE A 135 7.42 -19.88 -17.05
N GLY A 136 6.51 -20.82 -16.84
CA GLY A 136 5.26 -20.94 -17.59
C GLY A 136 4.08 -20.22 -16.94
N ARG A 137 3.02 -19.96 -17.73
CA ARG A 137 1.75 -19.45 -17.21
C ARG A 137 1.11 -20.46 -16.27
N GLY A 138 0.54 -20.00 -15.16
CA GLY A 138 -0.14 -20.81 -14.15
C GLY A 138 0.80 -21.49 -13.17
N THR A 139 2.12 -21.32 -13.31
CA THR A 139 3.10 -21.93 -12.40
C THR A 139 3.31 -21.07 -11.16
N VAL A 140 3.56 -21.75 -10.04
CA VAL A 140 3.96 -21.14 -8.76
C VAL A 140 5.33 -21.72 -8.41
N TYR A 141 6.33 -20.87 -8.26
CA TYR A 141 7.69 -21.32 -7.93
C TYR A 141 7.97 -21.16 -6.44
N PHE A 142 8.70 -22.13 -5.91
CA PHE A 142 9.23 -22.13 -4.54
C PHE A 142 10.71 -22.50 -4.53
N ARG A 143 11.37 -22.27 -3.41
CA ARG A 143 12.75 -22.67 -3.20
C ARG A 143 12.82 -24.06 -2.57
N HIS A 144 13.37 -25.02 -3.30
CA HIS A 144 13.71 -26.36 -2.81
C HIS A 144 15.24 -26.44 -2.62
N GLY A 145 15.71 -26.15 -1.41
CA GLY A 145 17.13 -25.92 -1.16
C GLY A 145 17.63 -24.69 -1.93
N ALA A 146 18.59 -24.90 -2.83
CA ALA A 146 19.19 -23.86 -3.67
C ALA A 146 18.47 -23.64 -5.02
N LYS A 147 17.39 -24.38 -5.33
CA LYS A 147 16.75 -24.33 -6.64
C LYS A 147 15.39 -23.67 -6.58
N SER A 148 15.08 -22.84 -7.58
CA SER A 148 13.75 -22.33 -7.84
C SER A 148 13.00 -23.32 -8.74
N GLU A 149 12.02 -24.04 -8.18
CA GLU A 149 11.30 -25.11 -8.85
C GLU A 149 9.78 -24.89 -8.78
N PRO A 150 8.99 -25.47 -9.69
CA PRO A 150 7.53 -25.46 -9.58
C PRO A 150 7.08 -26.07 -8.24
N GLY A 151 6.13 -25.39 -7.59
CA GLY A 151 5.65 -25.77 -6.28
C GLY A 151 4.79 -27.02 -6.28
N THR A 152 4.87 -27.74 -5.18
CA THR A 152 4.05 -28.91 -4.84
C THR A 152 2.84 -28.46 -3.99
N THR A 153 1.89 -29.38 -3.79
CA THR A 153 0.76 -29.18 -2.87
C THR A 153 1.25 -28.85 -1.46
N GLU A 154 2.35 -29.47 -1.03
CA GLU A 154 2.94 -29.23 0.29
C GLU A 154 3.52 -27.83 0.43
N ASP A 155 4.11 -27.28 -0.63
CA ASP A 155 4.61 -25.88 -0.61
C ASP A 155 3.46 -24.89 -0.48
N ILE A 156 2.36 -25.12 -1.19
CA ILE A 156 1.14 -24.31 -1.07
C ILE A 156 0.58 -24.43 0.34
N ALA A 157 0.49 -25.64 0.91
CA ALA A 157 0.01 -25.84 2.29
C ALA A 157 0.87 -25.06 3.29
N ARG A 158 2.20 -25.17 3.19
CA ARG A 158 3.14 -24.43 4.06
C ARG A 158 2.99 -22.90 3.91
N ALA A 159 2.72 -22.40 2.71
CA ALA A 159 2.50 -20.98 2.48
C ALA A 159 1.18 -20.50 3.13
N LEU A 160 0.12 -21.29 3.04
CA LEU A 160 -1.16 -21.05 3.71
C LEU A 160 -1.02 -21.10 5.23
N GLU A 161 -0.28 -22.08 5.77
CA GLU A 161 -0.01 -22.18 7.21
C GLU A 161 0.71 -20.92 7.72
N ARG A 162 1.72 -20.41 7.00
CA ARG A 162 2.38 -19.15 7.36
C ARG A 162 1.39 -17.98 7.40
N LYS A 163 0.46 -17.92 6.45
CA LYS A 163 -0.58 -16.88 6.42
C LYS A 163 -1.52 -16.99 7.61
N LEU A 164 -2.00 -18.20 7.90
CA LEU A 164 -2.88 -18.46 9.05
C LEU A 164 -2.18 -18.13 10.36
N GLU A 165 -0.90 -18.48 10.50
CA GLU A 165 -0.11 -18.15 11.67
C GLU A 165 0.10 -16.63 11.84
N SER A 166 0.30 -15.91 10.74
CA SER A 166 0.37 -14.44 10.76
C SER A 166 -0.95 -13.83 11.27
N ILE A 167 -2.09 -14.28 10.74
CA ILE A 167 -3.43 -13.85 11.19
C ILE A 167 -3.64 -14.19 12.66
N ARG A 168 -3.28 -15.40 13.07
CA ARG A 168 -3.39 -15.84 14.47
C ARG A 168 -2.55 -14.98 15.41
N LYS A 169 -1.31 -14.64 15.03
CA LYS A 169 -0.42 -13.77 15.83
C LYS A 169 -0.99 -12.35 15.94
N GLU A 170 -1.56 -11.82 14.87
CA GLU A 170 -2.20 -10.51 14.88
C GLU A 170 -3.41 -10.50 15.81
N TRP A 171 -4.24 -11.53 15.73
CA TRP A 171 -5.42 -11.70 16.58
C TRP A 171 -5.03 -11.84 18.07
N LEU A 172 -4.05 -12.68 18.37
CA LEU A 172 -3.53 -12.86 19.74
C LEU A 172 -2.92 -11.59 20.31
N ARG A 173 -2.32 -10.73 19.46
CA ARG A 173 -1.81 -9.42 19.88
C ARG A 173 -2.94 -8.51 20.35
N GLY A 174 -4.08 -8.51 19.66
CA GLY A 174 -5.30 -7.83 20.08
C GLY A 174 -5.84 -8.37 21.43
N VAL A 175 -5.97 -9.69 21.55
CA VAL A 175 -6.42 -10.36 22.77
C VAL A 175 -5.49 -10.06 23.96
N ARG A 176 -4.17 -10.07 23.77
CA ARG A 176 -3.22 -9.72 24.83
C ARG A 176 -3.41 -8.30 25.35
N LYS A 177 -3.67 -7.33 24.48
CA LYS A 177 -3.96 -5.94 24.90
C LYS A 177 -5.17 -5.89 25.82
N VAL A 178 -6.21 -6.68 25.52
CA VAL A 178 -7.42 -6.78 26.35
C VAL A 178 -7.12 -7.42 27.72
N VAL A 179 -6.38 -8.53 27.72
CA VAL A 179 -6.06 -9.27 28.94
C VAL A 179 -5.08 -8.50 29.85
N GLN A 180 -4.19 -7.70 29.25
CA GLN A 180 -3.21 -6.88 29.98
C GLN A 180 -3.76 -5.52 30.40
N ALA A 181 -5.01 -5.20 30.07
CA ALA A 181 -5.63 -3.97 30.50
C ALA A 181 -5.70 -3.90 32.03
N PRO A 182 -5.40 -2.75 32.66
CA PRO A 182 -5.49 -2.60 34.11
C PRO A 182 -6.86 -3.01 34.65
N ALA A 183 -6.91 -3.49 35.90
CA ALA A 183 -8.16 -3.82 36.55
C ALA A 183 -9.11 -2.61 36.54
N GLY A 184 -10.36 -2.80 36.12
CA GLY A 184 -11.35 -1.73 35.93
C GLY A 184 -11.34 -1.09 34.55
N SER A 185 -10.41 -1.49 33.66
CA SER A 185 -10.45 -1.05 32.26
C SER A 185 -11.63 -1.68 31.52
N ARG A 186 -12.22 -0.90 30.59
CA ARG A 186 -13.27 -1.39 29.68
C ARG A 186 -12.73 -1.57 28.30
N VAL A 187 -13.11 -2.66 27.66
CA VAL A 187 -12.82 -2.92 26.26
C VAL A 187 -13.97 -2.35 25.43
N ALA A 188 -13.68 -1.34 24.62
CA ALA A 188 -14.61 -0.81 23.64
C ALA A 188 -14.17 -1.25 22.24
N LEU A 189 -15.11 -1.81 21.48
CA LEU A 189 -14.91 -2.03 20.05
C LEU A 189 -15.28 -0.72 19.34
N LEU A 190 -14.25 -0.05 18.82
CA LEU A 190 -14.44 1.16 18.03
C LEU A 190 -14.43 0.80 16.54
N PRO A 191 -15.30 1.39 15.73
CA PRO A 191 -15.23 1.27 14.28
C PRO A 191 -13.85 1.70 13.75
N PRO A 192 -13.39 1.13 12.62
CA PRO A 192 -12.05 1.36 12.09
C PRO A 192 -11.78 2.80 11.65
N ASP A 193 -12.81 3.62 11.51
CA ASP A 193 -12.76 5.05 11.20
C ASP A 193 -12.54 5.94 12.45
N ILE A 194 -12.78 5.40 13.64
CA ILE A 194 -12.49 6.10 14.89
C ILE A 194 -11.02 5.84 15.26
N ARG A 195 -10.21 6.89 15.21
CA ARG A 195 -8.81 6.83 15.62
C ARG A 195 -8.67 7.30 17.06
N GLN A 196 -8.01 6.48 17.87
CA GLN A 196 -7.46 6.91 19.13
C GLN A 196 -6.23 7.79 18.84
N SER A 197 -6.17 8.97 19.44
CA SER A 197 -5.05 9.91 19.30
C SER A 197 -4.61 10.36 20.68
N ASP A 198 -3.30 10.37 20.91
CA ASP A 198 -2.66 10.94 22.10
C ASP A 198 -2.27 12.40 21.86
N ALA A 199 -2.68 13.01 20.76
CA ALA A 199 -2.38 14.38 20.43
C ALA A 199 -3.02 15.34 21.45
N PRO A 200 -2.30 16.39 21.91
CA PRO A 200 -2.81 17.31 22.93
C PRO A 200 -4.06 18.09 22.54
N ASP A 201 -4.32 18.20 21.23
CA ASP A 201 -5.48 18.84 20.63
C ASP A 201 -6.65 17.87 20.35
N ALA A 202 -6.48 16.59 20.61
CA ALA A 202 -7.54 15.62 20.48
C ALA A 202 -8.61 15.85 21.55
N THR A 203 -9.89 15.82 21.15
CA THR A 203 -11.01 15.96 22.09
C THR A 203 -11.08 14.71 22.97
N PRO A 204 -10.88 14.82 24.29
CA PRO A 204 -10.96 13.66 25.18
C PRO A 204 -12.39 13.14 25.27
N ILE A 205 -12.57 11.83 25.05
CA ILE A 205 -13.84 11.13 25.26
C ILE A 205 -13.70 10.32 26.55
N ARG A 206 -14.54 10.60 27.53
CA ARG A 206 -14.63 9.82 28.77
C ARG A 206 -15.70 8.74 28.60
N LEU A 207 -15.33 7.48 28.71
CA LEU A 207 -16.27 6.37 28.81
C LEU A 207 -16.75 6.27 30.26
N THR A 208 -18.05 6.34 30.49
CA THR A 208 -18.64 6.30 31.81
C THR A 208 -19.93 5.46 31.80
N ASP A 209 -20.29 4.88 32.97
CA ASP A 209 -21.56 4.19 33.18
C ASP A 209 -22.67 5.11 33.68
N ASP A 210 -22.38 6.36 33.90
CA ASP A 210 -23.33 7.33 34.36
C ASP A 210 -24.46 7.50 33.32
N PRO A 211 -25.70 7.15 33.62
CA PRO A 211 -26.83 7.31 32.71
C PRO A 211 -27.11 8.77 32.32
N ALA A 212 -26.61 9.73 33.14
CA ALA A 212 -26.72 11.15 32.86
C ALA A 212 -25.55 11.71 32.02
N ALA A 213 -24.53 10.89 31.74
CA ALA A 213 -23.44 11.31 30.89
C ALA A 213 -23.89 11.53 29.42
N PRO A 214 -23.32 12.53 28.73
CA PRO A 214 -23.65 12.77 27.31
C PRO A 214 -23.41 11.50 26.49
N ALA A 215 -24.45 11.03 25.83
CA ALA A 215 -24.34 9.91 24.89
C ALA A 215 -23.78 10.39 23.55
N TYR A 216 -22.73 9.73 23.08
CA TYR A 216 -22.18 9.98 21.76
C TYR A 216 -22.73 8.95 20.77
N ARG A 217 -23.37 9.44 19.72
CA ARG A 217 -23.83 8.60 18.61
C ARG A 217 -22.83 8.66 17.49
N ILE A 218 -22.43 7.50 16.99
CA ILE A 218 -21.71 7.41 15.71
C ILE A 218 -22.71 7.77 14.62
N VAL A 219 -22.42 8.85 13.91
CA VAL A 219 -23.29 9.32 12.83
C VAL A 219 -22.65 8.94 11.52
N ASP A 220 -23.41 8.22 10.68
CA ASP A 220 -23.00 7.90 9.32
C ASP A 220 -22.87 9.21 8.52
N PRO A 221 -21.71 9.50 7.93
CA PRO A 221 -21.53 10.68 7.09
C PRO A 221 -22.55 10.77 5.94
N ASP A 222 -22.96 9.64 5.36
CA ASP A 222 -23.98 9.62 4.30
C ASP A 222 -25.36 10.08 4.82
N SER A 223 -25.65 9.91 6.10
CA SER A 223 -26.91 10.40 6.71
C SER A 223 -26.88 11.89 7.03
N THR A 224 -25.69 12.45 7.34
CA THR A 224 -25.54 13.88 7.71
C THR A 224 -25.12 14.75 6.52
N HIS A 225 -24.39 14.17 5.58
CA HIS A 225 -23.87 14.85 4.40
C HIS A 225 -24.25 14.07 3.12
N PRO A 226 -25.56 13.98 2.81
CA PRO A 226 -26.07 13.12 1.74
C PRO A 226 -25.70 13.58 0.33
N PHE A 227 -25.28 14.84 0.17
CA PHE A 227 -25.04 15.41 -1.15
C PHE A 227 -23.56 15.32 -1.55
N ARG A 228 -23.27 14.66 -2.66
CA ARG A 228 -22.01 14.86 -3.38
C ARG A 228 -22.13 16.07 -4.29
N GLN A 229 -21.06 16.47 -4.95
CA GLN A 229 -21.09 17.74 -5.71
C GLN A 229 -22.20 17.80 -6.77
N LYS A 230 -22.50 16.70 -7.43
CA LYS A 230 -23.56 16.64 -8.45
C LYS A 230 -24.94 16.79 -7.84
N GLU A 231 -25.19 16.06 -6.75
CA GLU A 231 -26.46 16.13 -6.00
C GLU A 231 -26.64 17.50 -5.34
N LEU A 232 -25.58 18.08 -4.76
CA LEU A 232 -25.59 19.44 -4.22
C LEU A 232 -26.01 20.46 -5.29
N ILE A 233 -25.41 20.38 -6.48
CA ILE A 233 -25.75 21.31 -7.56
C ILE A 233 -27.22 21.15 -7.99
N ALA A 234 -27.71 19.93 -8.11
CA ALA A 234 -29.09 19.66 -8.45
C ALA A 234 -30.06 20.20 -7.39
N GLU A 235 -29.76 19.93 -6.12
CA GLU A 235 -30.58 20.37 -4.99
C GLU A 235 -30.65 21.91 -4.87
N VAL A 236 -29.51 22.58 -4.97
CA VAL A 236 -29.46 24.05 -4.92
C VAL A 236 -30.18 24.66 -6.11
N ARG A 237 -29.99 24.13 -7.34
CA ARG A 237 -30.67 24.63 -8.55
C ARG A 237 -32.20 24.48 -8.48
N SER A 238 -32.69 23.40 -7.88
CA SER A 238 -34.15 23.19 -7.76
C SER A 238 -34.83 24.26 -6.90
N GLN A 239 -34.06 24.98 -6.07
CA GLN A 239 -34.57 25.98 -5.13
C GLN A 239 -34.16 27.42 -5.49
N LEU A 240 -33.32 27.61 -6.51
CA LEU A 240 -32.92 28.92 -7.01
C LEU A 240 -33.87 29.44 -8.09
N PRO A 241 -34.06 30.78 -8.19
CA PRO A 241 -34.69 31.39 -9.34
C PRO A 241 -33.96 31.05 -10.65
N GLU A 242 -34.69 30.89 -11.77
CA GLU A 242 -34.12 30.56 -13.09
C GLU A 242 -33.07 31.58 -13.56
N SER A 243 -33.14 32.81 -13.07
CA SER A 243 -32.20 33.91 -13.41
C SER A 243 -30.80 33.73 -12.73
N ILE A 244 -30.66 32.81 -11.80
CA ILE A 244 -29.40 32.61 -11.02
C ILE A 244 -28.79 31.26 -11.40
N GLU A 245 -27.68 31.32 -12.10
CA GLU A 245 -26.90 30.12 -12.43
C GLU A 245 -26.07 29.67 -11.25
N PHE A 246 -26.06 28.36 -11.02
CA PHE A 246 -25.17 27.69 -10.04
C PHE A 246 -24.58 26.45 -10.69
N ASN A 247 -23.27 26.30 -10.68
CA ASN A 247 -22.56 25.18 -11.33
C ASN A 247 -21.36 24.70 -10.52
N SER A 248 -20.59 23.75 -11.05
CA SER A 248 -19.44 23.16 -10.38
C SER A 248 -18.35 24.17 -10.02
N PHE A 249 -18.17 25.20 -10.83
CA PHE A 249 -17.20 26.27 -10.56
C PHE A 249 -17.61 27.11 -9.35
N ASP A 250 -18.91 27.37 -9.18
CA ASP A 250 -19.43 28.07 -8.01
C ASP A 250 -19.17 27.29 -6.72
N VAL A 251 -19.36 25.98 -6.76
CA VAL A 251 -19.05 25.13 -5.60
C VAL A 251 -17.56 25.26 -5.21
N VAL A 252 -16.66 25.24 -6.21
CA VAL A 252 -15.21 25.40 -5.96
C VAL A 252 -14.91 26.80 -5.42
N ALA A 253 -15.43 27.83 -6.04
CA ALA A 253 -15.19 29.22 -5.66
C ALA A 253 -15.69 29.50 -4.23
N VAL A 254 -16.92 29.11 -3.92
CA VAL A 254 -17.51 29.29 -2.59
C VAL A 254 -16.73 28.51 -1.53
N ARG A 255 -16.36 27.25 -1.82
CA ARG A 255 -15.56 26.45 -0.87
C ARG A 255 -14.26 27.13 -0.51
N HIS A 256 -13.54 27.63 -1.49
CA HIS A 256 -12.25 28.27 -1.29
C HIS A 256 -12.39 29.60 -0.55
N VAL A 257 -13.24 30.49 -1.07
CA VAL A 257 -13.42 31.86 -0.55
C VAL A 257 -13.95 31.89 0.89
N TYR A 258 -14.83 30.95 1.23
CA TYR A 258 -15.49 30.89 2.54
C TYR A 258 -14.99 29.77 3.44
N ALA A 259 -13.88 29.12 3.06
CA ALA A 259 -13.24 28.02 3.80
C ALA A 259 -14.22 26.94 4.25
N ILE A 260 -15.14 26.54 3.35
CA ILE A 260 -16.22 25.58 3.66
C ILE A 260 -15.66 24.23 4.10
N ASP A 261 -14.50 23.81 3.57
CA ASP A 261 -13.85 22.56 3.93
C ASP A 261 -13.44 22.49 5.43
N ASN A 262 -13.35 23.62 6.12
CA ASN A 262 -13.05 23.71 7.55
C ASN A 262 -14.33 23.71 8.43
N ARG A 263 -15.50 23.73 7.82
CA ARG A 263 -16.79 23.78 8.51
C ARG A 263 -17.45 22.40 8.46
N ARG A 264 -17.29 21.65 9.55
CA ARG A 264 -17.81 20.26 9.64
C ARG A 264 -19.33 20.16 9.51
N GLU A 265 -20.05 21.23 9.83
CA GLU A 265 -21.49 21.33 9.64
C GLU A 265 -21.91 21.42 8.16
N PHE A 266 -21.00 21.82 7.26
CA PHE A 266 -21.27 22.01 5.84
C PHE A 266 -20.67 20.93 4.95
N ALA A 267 -19.45 20.48 5.24
CA ALA A 267 -18.74 19.55 4.39
C ALA A 267 -18.02 18.46 5.19
N HIS A 268 -18.06 17.25 4.66
CA HIS A 268 -17.28 16.10 5.11
C HIS A 268 -16.37 15.62 3.96
N LYS A 269 -15.07 15.47 4.25
CA LYS A 269 -14.09 14.90 3.31
C LYS A 269 -13.65 13.53 3.82
N PRO A 270 -14.17 12.43 3.27
CA PRO A 270 -13.70 11.10 3.63
C PRO A 270 -12.24 10.92 3.19
N ARG A 271 -11.52 10.02 3.85
CA ARG A 271 -10.12 9.73 3.52
C ARG A 271 -9.95 9.19 2.10
N PHE A 272 -10.94 8.39 1.66
CA PHE A 272 -11.03 7.82 0.32
C PHE A 272 -12.43 8.13 -0.21
N GLY A 273 -12.52 8.97 -1.23
CA GLY A 273 -13.78 9.32 -1.86
C GLY A 273 -13.96 10.82 -2.13
N SER A 274 -15.10 11.15 -2.76
CA SER A 274 -15.48 12.53 -3.05
C SER A 274 -16.04 13.21 -1.80
N ARG A 275 -15.91 14.55 -1.75
CA ARG A 275 -16.52 15.35 -0.68
C ARG A 275 -18.04 15.20 -0.67
N GLN A 276 -18.57 15.28 0.56
CA GLN A 276 -19.98 15.21 0.86
C GLN A 276 -20.44 16.50 1.53
N TYR A 277 -21.65 16.92 1.27
CA TYR A 277 -22.20 18.17 1.76
C TYR A 277 -23.51 17.94 2.49
N SER A 278 -23.75 18.76 3.52
CA SER A 278 -24.94 18.65 4.34
C SER A 278 -26.10 19.48 3.80
N PRO A 279 -27.35 19.20 4.21
CA PRO A 279 -28.50 20.09 3.99
C PRO A 279 -28.29 21.49 4.57
N ALA A 280 -27.52 21.61 5.65
CA ALA A 280 -27.16 22.90 6.23
C ALA A 280 -26.35 23.77 5.26
N PHE A 281 -25.48 23.18 4.45
CA PHE A 281 -24.75 23.90 3.41
C PHE A 281 -25.67 24.37 2.27
N VAL A 282 -26.64 23.56 1.86
CA VAL A 282 -27.65 23.97 0.88
C VAL A 282 -28.40 25.19 1.38
N ASN A 283 -28.94 25.11 2.61
CA ASN A 283 -29.67 26.23 3.24
C ASN A 283 -28.81 27.48 3.38
N TRP A 284 -27.54 27.31 3.73
CA TRP A 284 -26.61 28.44 3.82
C TRP A 284 -26.40 29.13 2.45
N LEU A 285 -26.22 28.35 1.37
CA LEU A 285 -26.07 28.89 0.01
C LEU A 285 -27.32 29.69 -0.41
N LEU A 286 -28.50 29.12 -0.19
CA LEU A 286 -29.78 29.78 -0.52
C LEU A 286 -29.96 31.08 0.28
N ASN A 287 -29.62 31.08 1.55
CA ASN A 287 -29.67 32.29 2.38
C ASN A 287 -28.68 33.37 1.91
N GLN A 288 -27.48 32.99 1.43
CA GLN A 288 -26.54 33.96 0.88
C GLN A 288 -27.08 34.61 -0.40
N VAL A 289 -27.66 33.82 -1.30
CA VAL A 289 -28.27 34.29 -2.54
C VAL A 289 -29.49 35.18 -2.27
N GLN A 290 -30.31 34.80 -1.26
CA GLN A 290 -31.46 35.60 -0.89
C GLN A 290 -31.08 37.03 -0.38
N ARG A 291 -29.93 37.11 0.32
CA ARG A 291 -29.37 38.38 0.82
C ARG A 291 -28.66 39.18 -0.29
N ASP A 292 -28.03 38.48 -1.21
CA ASP A 292 -27.27 39.05 -2.30
C ASP A 292 -27.38 38.18 -3.56
N PRO A 293 -28.26 38.54 -4.51
CA PRO A 293 -28.41 37.78 -5.78
C PRO A 293 -27.10 37.64 -6.59
N GLY A 294 -26.13 38.54 -6.37
CA GLY A 294 -24.79 38.49 -6.99
C GLY A 294 -23.76 37.63 -6.26
N PHE A 295 -24.14 36.91 -5.21
CA PHE A 295 -23.26 36.16 -4.33
C PHE A 295 -22.28 35.23 -5.08
N PHE A 296 -22.76 34.43 -6.01
CA PHE A 296 -21.91 33.52 -6.78
C PHE A 296 -20.93 34.26 -7.69
N LEU A 297 -21.35 35.33 -8.33
CA LEU A 297 -20.48 36.14 -9.16
C LEU A 297 -19.34 36.78 -8.34
N LYS A 298 -19.65 37.28 -7.15
CA LYS A 298 -18.64 37.81 -6.22
C LYS A 298 -17.70 36.75 -5.73
N ALA A 299 -18.19 35.55 -5.42
CA ALA A 299 -17.36 34.42 -5.02
C ALA A 299 -16.40 33.99 -6.15
N ARG A 300 -16.89 33.93 -7.41
CA ARG A 300 -16.06 33.65 -8.61
C ARG A 300 -14.96 34.71 -8.80
N ALA A 301 -15.27 35.97 -8.62
CA ALA A 301 -14.31 37.08 -8.74
C ALA A 301 -13.20 36.92 -7.71
N LYS A 302 -13.55 36.81 -6.43
CA LYS A 302 -12.59 36.63 -5.33
C LYS A 302 -11.73 35.38 -5.51
N TYR A 303 -12.29 34.28 -6.02
CA TYR A 303 -11.52 33.05 -6.26
C TYR A 303 -10.49 33.20 -7.39
N LYS A 304 -10.72 34.09 -8.34
CA LYS A 304 -9.76 34.38 -9.44
C LYS A 304 -8.66 35.34 -9.06
N GLU A 305 -8.86 36.12 -8.00
CA GLU A 305 -7.90 37.11 -7.49
C GLU A 305 -6.90 36.54 -6.47
N GLY A 306 -7.19 35.38 -5.88
CA GLY A 306 -6.35 34.68 -4.89
C GLY A 306 -5.81 33.38 -5.38
#